data_5a7782d894079af85e5b8438a84d2424
#
_entry.id   5a7782d894079af85e5b8438a84d2424
#
_cell.length_a   1.000
_cell.length_b   1.000
_cell.length_c   1.000
_cell.angle_alpha   90.00
_cell.angle_beta   90.00
_cell.angle_gamma   90.00
#
_symmetry.space_group_name_H-M   'P 1'
#
loop_
_entity.id
_entity.type
_entity.pdbx_description
1 polymer ?
#
loop_
_entity_poly.entity_id
_entity_poly.type
_entity_poly.pdbx_seq_one_letter_code
_entity_poly.pdbx_strand_id
1 'polypeptide(L)'
;SRRQRQMCIRDRIRTAHIHGRKLYLTVNTLLKNREIREKLFDSLKPLYEAGLDAVIVQDLGVFQFIRRNFPDMHIHASTQMAVTGPEGMKFLEEQGAARVVAARELSLEELAAMHKESSIEIEAFVHGALCYSLSGQCLMSSILGGRSGNRGRCAQPCRLPYQVRKEEDRKFPKTEELCPLSLKDICTLDILPEIVEAGVMSLKIEGRMKQPGYTAGVTGMYRKYLDILLENRQNYQVTDKDRKYLLDIFNRGGSCTGYYKQHNGPSMMAFSNEKKTGGVSGELTKCKEKITGSLMLYPVSYTHLRAHETAANL
;
A
#
# COMPACT_ATOMS: atom_id res chain seq x y z
N SER A 1 25.67 -4.30 3.34
CA SER A 1 26.11 -3.23 4.27
C SER A 1 25.27 -1.97 4.09
N ARG A 2 25.33 -0.99 5.05
CA ARG A 2 24.63 0.31 4.95
C ARG A 2 25.06 1.07 3.68
N ARG A 3 26.36 1.09 3.36
CA ARG A 3 26.91 1.70 2.14
C ARG A 3 26.31 1.11 0.85
N GLN A 4 26.18 -0.21 0.76
CA GLN A 4 25.57 -0.86 -0.40
C GLN A 4 24.10 -0.46 -0.60
N ARG A 5 23.31 -0.35 0.47
CA ARG A 5 21.91 0.07 0.39
C ARG A 5 21.76 1.51 -0.08
N GLN A 6 22.57 2.41 0.45
CA GLN A 6 22.58 3.82 0.02
C GLN A 6 22.98 3.95 -1.46
N MET A 7 23.97 3.18 -1.91
CA MET A 7 24.38 3.14 -3.31
C MET A 7 23.23 2.65 -4.20
N CYS A 8 22.55 1.56 -3.83
CA CYS A 8 21.38 1.06 -4.57
C CYS A 8 20.24 2.09 -4.65
N ILE A 9 20.00 2.88 -3.59
CA ILE A 9 18.93 3.90 -3.62
C ILE A 9 19.34 5.07 -4.54
N ARG A 10 20.59 5.52 -4.49
CA ARG A 10 21.10 6.55 -5.40
C ARG A 10 20.98 6.14 -6.88
N ASP A 11 21.31 4.90 -7.20
CA ASP A 11 21.14 4.36 -8.55
C ASP A 11 19.67 4.36 -8.98
N ARG A 12 18.76 4.03 -8.04
CA ARG A 12 17.31 4.08 -8.30
C ARG A 12 16.80 5.52 -8.52
N ILE A 13 17.28 6.50 -7.74
CA ILE A 13 16.96 7.92 -7.94
C ILE A 13 17.37 8.33 -9.37
N ARG A 14 18.62 8.06 -9.73
CA ARG A 14 19.13 8.36 -11.07
C ARG A 14 18.32 7.68 -12.17
N THR A 15 18.03 6.40 -12.01
CA THR A 15 17.22 5.64 -12.98
C THR A 15 15.83 6.24 -13.12
N ALA A 16 15.15 6.56 -12.00
CA ALA A 16 13.84 7.19 -12.04
C ALA A 16 13.88 8.53 -12.78
N HIS A 17 14.85 9.39 -12.48
CA HIS A 17 14.99 10.71 -13.11
C HIS A 17 15.32 10.64 -14.61
N ILE A 18 16.16 9.70 -15.06
CA ILE A 18 16.43 9.47 -16.49
C ILE A 18 15.13 9.15 -17.26
N HIS A 19 14.18 8.48 -16.61
CA HIS A 19 12.88 8.16 -17.18
C HIS A 19 11.79 9.21 -16.85
N GLY A 20 12.15 10.39 -16.35
CA GLY A 20 11.22 11.45 -15.97
C GLY A 20 10.25 11.05 -14.86
N ARG A 21 10.68 10.16 -13.94
CA ARG A 21 9.88 9.67 -12.81
C ARG A 21 10.46 10.16 -11.48
N LYS A 22 9.60 10.32 -10.50
CA LYS A 22 9.96 10.68 -9.12
C LYS A 22 10.17 9.44 -8.26
N LEU A 23 11.08 9.53 -7.30
CA LEU A 23 11.30 8.49 -6.30
C LEU A 23 11.00 9.02 -4.90
N TYR A 24 10.14 8.35 -4.15
CA TYR A 24 9.80 8.69 -2.78
C TYR A 24 10.30 7.62 -1.81
N LEU A 25 10.99 8.05 -0.75
CA LEU A 25 11.50 7.15 0.27
C LEU A 25 10.50 7.03 1.43
N THR A 26 10.15 5.81 1.78
CA THR A 26 9.32 5.57 2.97
C THR A 26 10.16 5.64 4.24
N VAL A 27 9.95 6.69 5.04
CA VAL A 27 10.46 6.87 6.41
C VAL A 27 9.27 6.74 7.37
N ASN A 28 8.37 5.81 7.07
CA ASN A 28 7.07 5.65 7.69
C ASN A 28 7.05 4.51 8.74
N THR A 29 8.12 4.33 9.45
CA THR A 29 8.19 3.43 10.59
C THR A 29 8.40 4.25 11.87
N LEU A 30 7.82 3.81 12.99
CA LEU A 30 8.05 4.44 14.28
C LEU A 30 9.52 4.30 14.67
N LEU A 31 10.20 5.43 14.83
CA LEU A 31 11.58 5.49 15.26
C LEU A 31 11.66 5.86 16.75
N LYS A 32 12.63 5.26 17.44
CA LYS A 32 12.95 5.67 18.81
C LYS A 32 13.78 6.96 18.78
N ASN A 33 13.70 7.78 19.81
CA ASN A 33 14.45 9.03 19.93
C ASN A 33 15.96 8.86 19.63
N ARG A 34 16.56 7.76 20.09
CA ARG A 34 17.95 7.43 19.80
C ARG A 34 18.20 7.22 18.29
N GLU A 35 17.30 6.53 17.61
CA GLU A 35 17.42 6.28 16.15
C GLU A 35 17.32 7.60 15.36
N ILE A 36 16.42 8.51 15.79
CA ILE A 36 16.29 9.83 15.19
C ILE A 36 17.58 10.63 15.34
N ARG A 37 18.10 10.72 16.58
CA ARG A 37 19.28 11.55 16.90
C ARG A 37 20.56 11.03 16.26
N GLU A 38 20.80 9.71 16.31
CA GLU A 38 22.09 9.12 15.96
C GLU A 38 22.18 8.68 14.50
N LYS A 39 21.02 8.45 13.80
CA LYS A 39 21.06 7.74 12.53
C LYS A 39 20.30 8.43 11.38
N LEU A 40 19.24 9.15 11.70
CA LEU A 40 18.31 9.63 10.66
C LEU A 40 18.99 10.62 9.74
N PHE A 41 19.73 11.61 10.28
CA PHE A 41 20.44 12.61 9.48
C PHE A 41 21.39 11.97 8.49
N ASP A 42 22.34 11.15 9.00
CA ASP A 42 23.35 10.49 8.16
C ASP A 42 22.76 9.53 7.11
N SER A 43 21.55 9.09 7.35
CA SER A 43 20.87 8.19 6.44
C SER A 43 20.18 8.94 5.32
N LEU A 44 19.58 10.09 5.60
CA LEU A 44 18.85 10.90 4.64
C LEU A 44 19.76 11.84 3.85
N LYS A 45 20.76 12.45 4.49
CA LYS A 45 21.64 13.43 3.85
C LYS A 45 22.18 12.98 2.47
N PRO A 46 22.76 11.77 2.32
CA PRO A 46 23.27 11.34 1.03
C PRO A 46 22.19 11.14 -0.04
N LEU A 47 20.94 10.90 0.34
CA LEU A 47 19.81 10.73 -0.57
C LEU A 47 19.20 12.08 -0.95
N TYR A 48 19.16 13.02 -0.01
CA TYR A 48 18.80 14.40 -0.25
C TYR A 48 19.75 15.06 -1.26
N GLU A 49 21.06 14.92 -1.05
CA GLU A 49 22.09 15.40 -1.97
C GLU A 49 22.03 14.72 -3.35
N ALA A 50 21.51 13.49 -3.43
CA ALA A 50 21.30 12.79 -4.68
C ALA A 50 19.99 13.18 -5.40
N GLY A 51 19.21 14.12 -4.86
CA GLY A 51 17.97 14.62 -5.44
C GLY A 51 16.74 13.76 -5.15
N LEU A 52 16.66 13.11 -3.97
CA LEU A 52 15.45 12.40 -3.58
C LEU A 52 14.23 13.35 -3.59
N ASP A 53 13.18 12.99 -4.30
CA ASP A 53 12.05 13.91 -4.55
C ASP A 53 11.16 14.13 -3.31
N ALA A 54 10.92 13.10 -2.51
CA ALA A 54 10.12 13.22 -1.29
C ALA A 54 10.37 12.07 -0.31
N VAL A 55 9.94 12.28 0.92
CA VAL A 55 9.85 11.24 1.96
C VAL A 55 8.43 11.04 2.41
N ILE A 56 8.05 9.79 2.73
CA ILE A 56 6.74 9.44 3.27
C ILE A 56 6.92 9.13 4.75
N VAL A 57 6.30 9.92 5.63
CA VAL A 57 6.58 9.92 7.08
C VAL A 57 5.32 9.56 7.88
N GLN A 58 5.51 8.80 8.97
CA GLN A 58 4.43 8.43 9.90
C GLN A 58 4.49 9.21 11.22
N ASP A 59 5.67 9.48 11.72
CA ASP A 59 5.91 10.04 13.07
C ASP A 59 6.11 11.56 13.01
N LEU A 60 5.38 12.32 13.84
CA LEU A 60 5.48 13.78 13.88
C LEU A 60 6.86 14.27 14.30
N GLY A 61 7.56 13.53 15.17
CA GLY A 61 8.93 13.89 15.56
C GLY A 61 9.91 13.73 14.41
N VAL A 62 9.75 12.67 13.61
CA VAL A 62 10.51 12.47 12.36
C VAL A 62 10.16 13.56 11.34
N PHE A 63 8.88 13.91 11.23
CA PHE A 63 8.41 14.99 10.36
C PHE A 63 9.10 16.31 10.67
N GLN A 64 9.05 16.74 11.93
CA GLN A 64 9.70 17.97 12.37
C GLN A 64 11.22 17.93 12.26
N PHE A 65 11.83 16.77 12.49
CA PHE A 65 13.28 16.60 12.29
C PHE A 65 13.66 16.84 10.81
N ILE A 66 12.90 16.27 9.89
CA ILE A 66 13.17 16.41 8.44
C ILE A 66 12.96 17.85 7.99
N ARG A 67 11.86 18.50 8.42
CA ARG A 67 11.59 19.91 8.11
C ARG A 67 12.72 20.84 8.51
N ARG A 68 13.33 20.59 9.70
CA ARG A 68 14.43 21.43 10.21
C ARG A 68 15.77 21.19 9.53
N ASN A 69 16.06 19.95 9.16
CA ASN A 69 17.39 19.58 8.65
C ASN A 69 17.46 19.49 7.12
N PHE A 70 16.32 19.37 6.44
CA PHE A 70 16.19 19.24 4.98
C PHE A 70 15.02 20.10 4.49
N PRO A 71 15.18 21.44 4.46
CA PRO A 71 14.05 22.38 4.25
C PRO A 71 13.37 22.22 2.88
N ASP A 72 14.11 21.83 1.85
CA ASP A 72 13.59 21.65 0.49
C ASP A 72 13.01 20.24 0.24
N MET A 73 13.10 19.33 1.23
CA MET A 73 12.54 17.99 1.11
C MET A 73 11.01 18.01 1.19
N HIS A 74 10.35 17.56 0.14
CA HIS A 74 8.90 17.35 0.20
C HIS A 74 8.57 16.21 1.19
N ILE A 75 7.60 16.46 2.07
CA ILE A 75 7.14 15.49 3.06
C ILE A 75 5.72 15.09 2.73
N HIS A 76 5.49 13.79 2.55
CA HIS A 76 4.18 13.20 2.41
C HIS A 76 3.78 12.52 3.72
N ALA A 77 2.62 12.88 4.26
CA ALA A 77 2.08 12.21 5.43
C ALA A 77 1.62 10.79 5.05
N SER A 78 2.17 9.79 5.74
CA SER A 78 1.84 8.39 5.48
C SER A 78 0.39 8.05 5.86
N THR A 79 -0.23 7.09 5.20
CA THR A 79 -1.51 6.51 5.65
C THR A 79 -1.45 6.01 7.10
N GLN A 80 -0.27 5.65 7.60
CA GLN A 80 -0.07 5.24 8.99
C GLN A 80 -0.18 6.39 10.00
N MET A 81 -0.23 7.65 9.57
CA MET A 81 -0.59 8.79 10.42
C MET A 81 -2.09 8.82 10.74
N ALA A 82 -2.89 7.98 10.08
CA ALA A 82 -4.34 7.85 10.27
C ALA A 82 -5.08 9.19 10.10
N VAL A 83 -4.80 9.89 9.00
CA VAL A 83 -5.51 11.12 8.66
C VAL A 83 -6.87 10.74 8.09
N THR A 84 -7.92 11.03 8.84
CA THR A 84 -9.29 10.59 8.58
C THR A 84 -10.27 11.73 8.36
N GLY A 85 -9.80 12.97 8.26
CA GLY A 85 -10.69 14.10 8.08
C GLY A 85 -9.99 15.42 7.80
N PRO A 86 -10.75 16.47 7.50
CA PRO A 86 -10.25 17.79 7.12
C PRO A 86 -9.31 18.42 8.15
N GLU A 87 -9.65 18.32 9.45
CA GLU A 87 -8.85 18.97 10.50
C GLU A 87 -7.43 18.39 10.60
N GLY A 88 -7.28 17.06 10.47
CA GLY A 88 -5.98 16.43 10.41
C GLY A 88 -5.18 16.84 9.17
N MET A 89 -5.87 17.07 8.05
CA MET A 89 -5.26 17.52 6.83
C MET A 89 -4.78 18.98 6.93
N LYS A 90 -5.61 19.90 7.46
CA LYS A 90 -5.25 21.30 7.73
C LYS A 90 -4.04 21.39 8.65
N PHE A 91 -4.05 20.62 9.75
CA PHE A 91 -2.91 20.57 10.67
C PHE A 91 -1.61 20.21 9.94
N LEU A 92 -1.64 19.18 9.08
CA LEU A 92 -0.45 18.76 8.32
C LEU A 92 -0.04 19.79 7.26
N GLU A 93 -0.98 20.48 6.66
CA GLU A 93 -0.73 21.62 5.76
C GLU A 93 0.03 22.73 6.47
N GLU A 94 -0.40 23.13 7.66
CA GLU A 94 0.26 24.12 8.51
C GLU A 94 1.69 23.66 8.91
N GLN A 95 1.88 22.36 9.11
CA GLN A 95 3.21 21.80 9.36
C GLN A 95 4.08 21.73 8.09
N GLY A 96 3.53 22.01 6.92
CA GLY A 96 4.23 22.02 5.63
C GLY A 96 4.32 20.65 4.95
N ALA A 97 3.34 19.78 5.14
CA ALA A 97 3.20 18.59 4.31
C ALA A 97 2.85 18.99 2.88
N ALA A 98 3.44 18.33 1.90
CA ALA A 98 3.12 18.53 0.49
C ALA A 98 1.98 17.61 0.02
N ARG A 99 1.77 16.49 0.71
CA ARG A 99 0.77 15.48 0.36
C ARG A 99 0.33 14.70 1.59
N VAL A 100 -0.93 14.29 1.61
CA VAL A 100 -1.47 13.33 2.57
C VAL A 100 -1.86 12.04 1.87
N VAL A 101 -1.33 10.92 2.33
CA VAL A 101 -1.84 9.60 1.96
C VAL A 101 -3.00 9.29 2.89
N ALA A 102 -4.20 9.44 2.42
CA ALA A 102 -5.42 9.27 3.18
C ALA A 102 -5.52 7.87 3.83
N ALA A 103 -6.19 7.78 4.97
CA ALA A 103 -6.50 6.52 5.59
C ALA A 103 -7.35 5.65 4.65
N ARG A 104 -7.16 4.32 4.70
CA ARG A 104 -7.83 3.40 3.75
C ARG A 104 -9.30 3.19 4.03
N GLU A 105 -9.72 3.55 5.23
CA GLU A 105 -11.08 3.42 5.74
C GLU A 105 -12.02 4.58 5.36
N LEU A 106 -11.55 5.55 4.61
CA LEU A 106 -12.34 6.70 4.18
C LEU A 106 -13.27 6.39 3.00
N SER A 107 -14.44 7.01 3.02
CA SER A 107 -15.39 7.06 1.92
C SER A 107 -15.02 8.15 0.90
N LEU A 108 -15.68 8.11 -0.28
CA LEU A 108 -15.54 9.17 -1.28
C LEU A 108 -15.99 10.54 -0.75
N GLU A 109 -17.05 10.57 0.06
CA GLU A 109 -17.59 11.78 0.66
C GLU A 109 -16.59 12.43 1.64
N GLU A 110 -15.95 11.61 2.47
CA GLU A 110 -14.92 12.07 3.40
C GLU A 110 -13.68 12.60 2.67
N LEU A 111 -13.25 11.94 1.58
CA LEU A 111 -12.17 12.44 0.73
C LEU A 111 -12.51 13.78 0.08
N ALA A 112 -13.74 13.91 -0.43
CA ALA A 112 -14.22 15.17 -1.02
C ALA A 112 -14.27 16.31 0.02
N ALA A 113 -14.68 15.99 1.26
CA ALA A 113 -14.65 16.97 2.36
C ALA A 113 -13.21 17.40 2.69
N MET A 114 -12.25 16.48 2.70
CA MET A 114 -10.84 16.81 2.91
C MET A 114 -10.30 17.70 1.79
N HIS A 115 -10.60 17.37 0.54
CA HIS A 115 -10.16 18.16 -0.63
C HIS A 115 -10.71 19.58 -0.62
N LYS A 116 -11.97 19.75 -0.18
CA LYS A 116 -12.61 21.08 -0.10
C LYS A 116 -11.95 22.01 0.92
N GLU A 117 -11.41 21.45 1.99
CA GLU A 117 -10.93 22.20 3.15
C GLU A 117 -9.42 22.42 3.20
N SER A 118 -8.65 21.85 2.27
CA SER A 118 -7.19 21.95 2.23
C SER A 118 -6.66 21.95 0.80
N SER A 119 -5.54 22.63 0.59
CA SER A 119 -4.90 22.78 -0.72
C SER A 119 -3.85 21.69 -1.01
N ILE A 120 -3.43 20.92 -0.01
CA ILE A 120 -2.41 19.90 -0.22
C ILE A 120 -2.96 18.67 -0.95
N GLU A 121 -2.09 17.98 -1.67
CA GLU A 121 -2.49 16.84 -2.49
C GLU A 121 -3.01 15.67 -1.64
N ILE A 122 -4.09 15.03 -2.09
CA ILE A 122 -4.58 13.77 -1.54
C ILE A 122 -4.07 12.62 -2.40
N GLU A 123 -3.42 11.65 -1.75
CA GLU A 123 -3.09 10.35 -2.33
C GLU A 123 -3.97 9.27 -1.70
N ALA A 124 -4.59 8.41 -2.51
CA ALA A 124 -5.46 7.35 -2.02
C ALA A 124 -5.14 6.00 -2.66
N PHE A 125 -5.33 4.90 -1.90
CA PHE A 125 -5.10 3.56 -2.41
C PHE A 125 -6.20 3.14 -3.38
N VAL A 126 -5.82 2.74 -4.58
CA VAL A 126 -6.76 2.32 -5.63
C VAL A 126 -6.65 0.84 -5.99
N HIS A 127 -5.52 0.19 -5.69
CA HIS A 127 -5.33 -1.22 -6.02
C HIS A 127 -4.41 -1.95 -5.04
N GLY A 128 -4.72 -3.22 -4.78
CA GLY A 128 -3.89 -4.15 -4.02
C GLY A 128 -4.40 -4.45 -2.61
N ALA A 129 -3.52 -4.83 -1.72
CA ALA A 129 -3.89 -5.37 -0.41
C ALA A 129 -4.56 -4.34 0.51
N LEU A 130 -5.72 -4.70 1.05
CA LEU A 130 -6.34 -4.00 2.18
C LEU A 130 -5.81 -4.52 3.52
N CYS A 131 -5.80 -3.66 4.53
CA CYS A 131 -5.54 -3.99 5.92
C CYS A 131 -6.86 -4.20 6.66
N TYR A 132 -6.94 -5.22 7.51
CA TYR A 132 -8.12 -5.48 8.35
C TYR A 132 -8.28 -4.42 9.45
N SER A 133 -7.17 -3.92 9.96
CA SER A 133 -7.15 -2.89 11.01
C SER A 133 -7.23 -1.49 10.42
N LEU A 134 -7.70 -0.55 11.22
CA LEU A 134 -7.56 0.87 10.94
C LEU A 134 -6.10 1.23 10.64
N SER A 135 -5.91 2.23 9.80
CA SER A 135 -4.59 2.66 9.32
C SER A 135 -3.67 3.03 10.48
N GLY A 136 -2.48 2.42 10.53
CA GLY A 136 -1.47 2.69 11.57
C GLY A 136 -1.76 2.14 12.98
N GLN A 137 -2.90 1.50 13.24
CA GLN A 137 -3.34 1.14 14.59
C GLN A 137 -3.19 -0.35 14.94
N CYS A 138 -2.64 -1.17 14.03
CA CYS A 138 -2.57 -2.60 14.26
C CYS A 138 -1.39 -3.02 15.16
N LEU A 139 -1.71 -3.72 16.25
CA LEU A 139 -0.73 -4.33 17.15
C LEU A 139 -0.67 -5.87 17.06
N MET A 140 -1.56 -6.51 16.27
CA MET A 140 -1.71 -7.96 16.24
C MET A 140 -0.40 -8.71 15.96
N SER A 141 0.34 -8.29 14.93
CA SER A 141 1.62 -8.92 14.58
C SER A 141 2.72 -8.68 15.64
N SER A 142 2.63 -7.58 16.40
CA SER A 142 3.54 -7.31 17.51
C SER A 142 3.27 -8.23 18.70
N ILE A 143 2.00 -8.41 19.06
CA ILE A 143 1.56 -9.21 20.21
C ILE A 143 1.81 -10.69 19.94
N LEU A 144 1.39 -11.22 18.80
CA LEU A 144 1.48 -12.65 18.49
C LEU A 144 2.89 -13.14 18.18
N GLY A 145 3.75 -12.28 17.64
CA GLY A 145 5.06 -12.74 17.14
C GLY A 145 6.21 -11.74 17.27
N GLY A 146 6.07 -10.69 18.09
CA GLY A 146 7.12 -9.68 18.30
C GLY A 146 7.49 -8.88 17.03
N ARG A 147 6.68 -8.97 15.96
CA ARG A 147 6.95 -8.34 14.65
C ARG A 147 6.03 -7.15 14.43
N SER A 148 6.47 -5.96 14.83
CA SER A 148 5.67 -4.75 14.71
C SER A 148 5.37 -4.35 13.26
N GLY A 149 4.09 -4.23 12.93
CA GLY A 149 3.62 -3.68 11.66
C GLY A 149 4.03 -2.22 11.49
N ASN A 150 3.97 -1.44 12.57
CA ASN A 150 4.35 -0.03 12.62
C ASN A 150 5.87 0.19 12.54
N ARG A 151 6.64 -0.88 12.54
CA ARG A 151 8.08 -0.88 12.24
C ARG A 151 8.41 -1.65 10.96
N GLY A 152 7.45 -1.76 10.05
CA GLY A 152 7.61 -2.39 8.74
C GLY A 152 7.81 -3.91 8.75
N ARG A 153 7.48 -4.61 9.86
CA ARG A 153 7.77 -6.03 10.07
C ARG A 153 6.54 -6.91 10.20
N CYS A 154 5.37 -6.42 9.76
CA CYS A 154 4.11 -7.17 9.85
C CYS A 154 4.23 -8.57 9.25
N ALA A 155 3.89 -9.61 10.04
CA ALA A 155 3.85 -11.01 9.61
C ALA A 155 2.53 -11.39 8.91
N GLN A 156 1.57 -10.47 8.83
CA GLN A 156 0.22 -10.67 8.28
C GLN A 156 -0.56 -11.81 8.98
N PRO A 157 -0.63 -11.86 10.32
CA PRO A 157 -1.38 -12.91 11.01
C PRO A 157 -2.86 -12.92 10.61
N CYS A 158 -3.45 -11.76 10.28
CA CYS A 158 -4.82 -11.66 9.78
C CYS A 158 -5.09 -12.44 8.47
N ARG A 159 -4.05 -12.94 7.80
CA ARG A 159 -4.16 -13.75 6.56
C ARG A 159 -4.06 -15.26 6.80
N LEU A 160 -3.87 -15.64 8.06
CA LEU A 160 -3.81 -17.05 8.44
C LEU A 160 -5.21 -17.62 8.68
N PRO A 161 -5.36 -18.94 8.54
CA PRO A 161 -6.59 -19.61 8.92
C PRO A 161 -6.74 -19.64 10.44
N TYR A 162 -7.99 -19.54 10.91
CA TYR A 162 -8.37 -19.62 12.30
C TYR A 162 -9.58 -20.51 12.46
N GLN A 163 -9.63 -21.22 13.57
CA GLN A 163 -10.84 -21.88 14.01
C GLN A 163 -11.69 -20.89 14.81
N VAL A 164 -12.97 -20.79 14.46
CA VAL A 164 -13.91 -19.89 15.12
C VAL A 164 -14.96 -20.72 15.83
N ARG A 165 -15.25 -20.41 17.09
CA ARG A 165 -16.33 -21.02 17.84
C ARG A 165 -17.15 -19.96 18.58
N LYS A 166 -18.38 -20.27 18.91
CA LYS A 166 -19.13 -19.47 19.87
C LYS A 166 -18.55 -19.66 21.25
N GLU A 167 -18.63 -18.65 22.10
CA GLU A 167 -18.09 -18.71 23.47
C GLU A 167 -18.71 -19.83 24.30
N GLU A 168 -19.99 -20.10 24.05
CA GLU A 168 -20.79 -21.16 24.72
C GLU A 168 -20.36 -22.58 24.30
N ASP A 169 -19.70 -22.72 23.15
CA ASP A 169 -19.28 -24.01 22.63
C ASP A 169 -18.00 -24.49 23.33
N ARG A 170 -18.07 -25.66 23.99
CA ARG A 170 -16.87 -26.24 24.64
C ARG A 170 -15.85 -26.83 23.68
N LYS A 171 -16.23 -27.11 22.43
CA LYS A 171 -15.38 -27.72 21.41
C LYS A 171 -15.35 -26.86 20.16
N PHE A 172 -14.21 -26.81 19.50
CA PHE A 172 -14.13 -26.23 18.17
C PHE A 172 -14.90 -27.11 17.17
N PRO A 173 -15.71 -26.50 16.29
CA PRO A 173 -16.37 -27.26 15.24
C PRO A 173 -15.32 -27.91 14.34
N LYS A 174 -15.59 -29.11 13.85
CA LYS A 174 -14.81 -29.77 12.79
C LYS A 174 -15.12 -29.12 11.45
N THR A 175 -14.89 -27.83 11.32
CA THR A 175 -15.14 -27.06 10.11
C THR A 175 -13.83 -26.74 9.40
N GLU A 176 -13.95 -26.44 8.12
CA GLU A 176 -12.84 -25.97 7.30
C GLU A 176 -12.12 -24.80 7.96
N GLU A 177 -10.81 -24.76 7.79
CA GLU A 177 -10.00 -23.63 8.20
C GLU A 177 -10.42 -22.39 7.41
N LEU A 178 -10.97 -21.41 8.08
CA LEU A 178 -11.39 -20.13 7.50
C LEU A 178 -10.34 -19.06 7.76
N CYS A 179 -10.26 -18.10 6.86
CA CYS A 179 -9.46 -16.89 7.05
C CYS A 179 -10.36 -15.69 7.44
N PRO A 180 -10.95 -15.70 8.67
CA PRO A 180 -12.01 -14.77 9.06
C PRO A 180 -11.57 -13.31 9.16
N LEU A 181 -10.28 -13.03 9.15
CA LEU A 181 -9.71 -11.68 9.19
C LEU A 181 -9.07 -11.29 7.85
N SER A 182 -9.17 -12.14 6.82
CA SER A 182 -8.60 -11.84 5.52
C SER A 182 -9.56 -11.03 4.67
N LEU A 183 -9.11 -9.87 4.19
CA LEU A 183 -9.85 -9.05 3.24
C LEU A 183 -9.48 -9.40 1.80
N LYS A 184 -10.43 -9.21 0.88
CA LYS A 184 -10.18 -9.14 -0.56
C LYS A 184 -9.22 -7.99 -0.87
N ASP A 185 -8.60 -8.02 -2.03
CA ASP A 185 -7.80 -6.89 -2.50
C ASP A 185 -8.71 -5.76 -3.00
N ILE A 186 -8.26 -4.52 -2.83
CA ILE A 186 -8.96 -3.37 -3.40
C ILE A 186 -8.70 -3.31 -4.91
N CYS A 187 -9.74 -3.04 -5.68
CA CYS A 187 -9.68 -2.66 -7.09
C CYS A 187 -10.78 -1.64 -7.33
N THR A 188 -10.38 -0.43 -7.67
CA THR A 188 -11.29 0.71 -7.81
C THR A 188 -11.41 1.17 -9.26
N LEU A 189 -11.00 0.34 -10.21
CA LEU A 189 -10.99 0.74 -11.62
C LEU A 189 -12.39 1.19 -12.08
N ASP A 190 -13.43 0.48 -11.65
CA ASP A 190 -14.82 0.82 -12.03
C ASP A 190 -15.34 2.14 -11.44
N ILE A 191 -14.74 2.60 -10.36
CA ILE A 191 -15.12 3.84 -9.67
C ILE A 191 -14.02 4.92 -9.74
N LEU A 192 -13.07 4.77 -10.67
CA LEU A 192 -11.99 5.74 -10.84
C LEU A 192 -12.47 7.17 -11.12
N PRO A 193 -13.55 7.39 -11.92
CA PRO A 193 -14.10 8.73 -12.12
C PRO A 193 -14.50 9.39 -10.80
N GLU A 194 -15.21 8.67 -9.94
CA GLU A 194 -15.67 9.19 -8.65
C GLU A 194 -14.50 9.48 -7.69
N ILE A 195 -13.43 8.68 -7.75
CA ILE A 195 -12.22 8.92 -6.96
C ILE A 195 -11.53 10.21 -7.40
N VAL A 196 -11.41 10.44 -8.69
CA VAL A 196 -10.83 11.68 -9.24
C VAL A 196 -11.71 12.89 -8.88
N GLU A 197 -13.03 12.75 -8.95
CA GLU A 197 -13.99 13.81 -8.58
C GLU A 197 -13.97 14.14 -7.09
N ALA A 198 -13.68 13.14 -6.24
CA ALA A 198 -13.48 13.38 -4.81
C ALA A 198 -12.17 14.14 -4.49
N GLY A 199 -11.42 14.57 -5.51
CA GLY A 199 -10.22 15.39 -5.35
C GLY A 199 -8.94 14.60 -5.10
N VAL A 200 -8.93 13.30 -5.37
CA VAL A 200 -7.71 12.49 -5.27
C VAL A 200 -6.78 12.82 -6.43
N MET A 201 -5.60 13.37 -6.12
CA MET A 201 -4.59 13.79 -7.09
C MET A 201 -3.56 12.70 -7.39
N SER A 202 -3.38 11.74 -6.49
CA SER A 202 -2.40 10.66 -6.63
C SER A 202 -3.03 9.29 -6.36
N LEU A 203 -2.92 8.39 -7.33
CA LEU A 203 -3.45 7.03 -7.26
C LEU A 203 -2.39 6.07 -6.76
N LYS A 204 -2.59 5.47 -5.58
CA LYS A 204 -1.61 4.59 -4.95
C LYS A 204 -1.93 3.12 -5.20
N ILE A 205 -0.95 2.40 -5.75
CA ILE A 205 -1.01 0.96 -5.97
C ILE A 205 -0.14 0.26 -4.91
N GLU A 206 -0.73 -0.64 -4.13
CA GLU A 206 0.03 -1.47 -3.18
C GLU A 206 0.71 -2.63 -3.91
N GLY A 207 2.02 -2.56 -4.03
CA GLY A 207 2.81 -3.55 -4.77
C GLY A 207 4.08 -4.03 -4.07
N ARG A 208 4.27 -3.69 -2.79
CA ARG A 208 5.53 -3.90 -2.04
C ARG A 208 6.07 -5.33 -2.11
N MET A 209 5.21 -6.34 -2.08
CA MET A 209 5.58 -7.76 -2.08
C MET A 209 5.25 -8.42 -3.43
N LYS A 210 5.08 -7.65 -4.48
CA LYS A 210 4.65 -8.14 -5.79
C LYS A 210 5.82 -8.19 -6.77
N GLN A 211 5.65 -9.03 -7.79
CA GLN A 211 6.60 -9.12 -8.90
C GLN A 211 6.52 -7.88 -9.81
N PRO A 212 7.60 -7.54 -10.54
CA PRO A 212 7.61 -6.41 -11.47
C PRO A 212 6.46 -6.43 -12.48
N GLY A 213 6.08 -7.61 -12.98
CA GLY A 213 4.96 -7.79 -13.90
C GLY A 213 3.61 -7.34 -13.32
N TYR A 214 3.38 -7.57 -12.02
CA TYR A 214 2.20 -7.03 -11.34
C TYR A 214 2.20 -5.51 -11.37
N THR A 215 3.30 -4.89 -10.96
CA THR A 215 3.40 -3.43 -10.90
C THR A 215 3.21 -2.81 -12.28
N ALA A 216 3.87 -3.34 -13.29
CA ALA A 216 3.75 -2.86 -14.66
C ALA A 216 2.33 -3.03 -15.21
N GLY A 217 1.72 -4.22 -15.04
CA GLY A 217 0.38 -4.52 -15.56
C GLY A 217 -0.70 -3.69 -14.88
N VAL A 218 -0.69 -3.59 -13.55
CA VAL A 218 -1.67 -2.78 -12.80
C VAL A 218 -1.51 -1.30 -13.12
N THR A 219 -0.28 -0.77 -13.10
CA THR A 219 -0.03 0.64 -13.42
C THR A 219 -0.44 0.98 -14.85
N GLY A 220 -0.10 0.11 -15.81
CA GLY A 220 -0.52 0.28 -17.21
C GLY A 220 -2.04 0.31 -17.37
N MET A 221 -2.77 -0.53 -16.63
CA MET A 221 -4.22 -0.56 -16.66
C MET A 221 -4.84 0.73 -16.10
N TYR A 222 -4.39 1.18 -14.91
CA TYR A 222 -4.85 2.45 -14.35
C TYR A 222 -4.46 3.64 -15.23
N ARG A 223 -3.28 3.63 -15.86
CA ARG A 223 -2.89 4.68 -16.79
C ARG A 223 -3.81 4.73 -18.01
N LYS A 224 -4.07 3.58 -18.63
CA LYS A 224 -5.01 3.47 -19.76
C LYS A 224 -6.37 4.10 -19.43
N TYR A 225 -6.96 3.72 -18.32
CA TYR A 225 -8.29 4.20 -17.94
C TYR A 225 -8.31 5.64 -17.45
N LEU A 226 -7.22 6.09 -16.84
CA LEU A 226 -7.08 7.50 -16.49
C LEU A 226 -6.96 8.39 -17.75
N ASP A 227 -6.26 7.93 -18.79
CA ASP A 227 -6.19 8.64 -20.07
C ASP A 227 -7.56 8.73 -20.73
N ILE A 228 -8.32 7.63 -20.79
CA ILE A 228 -9.70 7.63 -21.30
C ILE A 228 -10.58 8.61 -20.51
N LEU A 229 -10.47 8.61 -19.19
CA LEU A 229 -11.23 9.51 -18.33
C LEU A 229 -10.91 10.99 -18.59
N LEU A 230 -9.62 11.31 -18.76
CA LEU A 230 -9.15 12.68 -19.01
C LEU A 230 -9.47 13.17 -20.42
N GLU A 231 -9.49 12.27 -21.42
CA GLU A 231 -9.89 12.62 -22.77
C GLU A 231 -11.41 12.84 -22.89
N ASN A 232 -12.21 11.90 -22.43
CA ASN A 232 -13.66 12.03 -22.42
C ASN A 232 -14.30 11.07 -21.40
N ARG A 233 -14.85 11.65 -20.34
CA ARG A 233 -15.53 10.89 -19.28
C ARG A 233 -16.67 10.01 -19.79
N GLN A 234 -17.41 10.43 -20.82
CA GLN A 234 -18.53 9.65 -21.35
C GLN A 234 -18.09 8.32 -21.96
N ASN A 235 -16.84 8.24 -22.39
CA ASN A 235 -16.25 7.03 -22.96
C ASN A 235 -15.69 6.09 -21.88
N TYR A 236 -15.77 6.46 -20.58
CA TYR A 236 -15.25 5.67 -19.51
C TYR A 236 -16.09 4.42 -19.26
N GLN A 237 -15.62 3.30 -19.75
CA GLN A 237 -16.25 2.00 -19.55
C GLN A 237 -15.18 0.91 -19.39
N VAL A 238 -15.13 0.30 -18.21
CA VAL A 238 -14.21 -0.81 -17.96
C VAL A 238 -14.73 -2.07 -18.63
N THR A 239 -13.88 -2.73 -19.43
CA THR A 239 -14.24 -3.98 -20.11
C THR A 239 -14.10 -5.18 -19.19
N ASP A 240 -14.90 -6.24 -19.39
CA ASP A 240 -14.77 -7.48 -18.62
C ASP A 240 -13.41 -8.16 -18.84
N LYS A 241 -12.84 -8.02 -20.03
CA LYS A 241 -11.49 -8.49 -20.34
C LYS A 241 -10.44 -7.84 -19.42
N ASP A 242 -10.54 -6.53 -19.21
CA ASP A 242 -9.58 -5.78 -18.38
C ASP A 242 -9.80 -6.06 -16.89
N ARG A 243 -11.06 -6.23 -16.45
CA ARG A 243 -11.35 -6.70 -15.07
C ARG A 243 -10.74 -8.08 -14.84
N LYS A 244 -10.97 -9.00 -15.77
CA LYS A 244 -10.39 -10.34 -15.71
C LYS A 244 -8.87 -10.31 -15.68
N TYR A 245 -8.25 -9.49 -16.51
CA TYR A 245 -6.79 -9.33 -16.55
C TYR A 245 -6.22 -8.91 -15.18
N LEU A 246 -6.85 -7.94 -14.49
CA LEU A 246 -6.41 -7.52 -13.16
C LEU A 246 -6.57 -8.61 -12.10
N LEU A 247 -7.66 -9.38 -12.15
CA LEU A 247 -7.87 -10.53 -11.27
C LEU A 247 -6.87 -11.65 -11.55
N ASP A 248 -6.53 -11.87 -12.81
CA ASP A 248 -5.58 -12.90 -13.24
C ASP A 248 -4.15 -12.58 -12.83
N ILE A 249 -3.75 -11.30 -12.81
CA ILE A 249 -2.45 -10.88 -12.31
C ILE A 249 -2.29 -11.25 -10.84
N PHE A 250 -3.28 -10.92 -10.02
CA PHE A 250 -3.28 -11.24 -8.60
C PHE A 250 -4.61 -10.88 -7.92
N ASN A 251 -5.15 -11.80 -7.13
CA ASN A 251 -6.25 -11.51 -6.21
C ASN A 251 -6.20 -12.42 -4.97
N ARG A 252 -7.03 -12.10 -3.96
CA ARG A 252 -7.25 -12.89 -2.73
C ARG A 252 -8.73 -13.13 -2.57
N GLY A 253 -9.25 -14.13 -3.29
CA GLY A 253 -10.69 -14.44 -3.27
C GLY A 253 -11.55 -13.35 -3.92
N GLY A 254 -11.03 -12.69 -4.96
CA GLY A 254 -11.69 -11.60 -5.67
C GLY A 254 -11.20 -10.21 -5.25
N SER A 255 -11.96 -9.19 -5.66
CA SER A 255 -11.69 -7.78 -5.36
C SER A 255 -12.92 -7.09 -4.77
N CYS A 256 -12.70 -5.93 -4.16
CA CYS A 256 -13.74 -5.03 -3.67
C CYS A 256 -13.33 -3.56 -3.88
N THR A 257 -14.27 -2.64 -3.74
CA THR A 257 -13.98 -1.19 -3.81
C THR A 257 -13.41 -0.61 -2.51
N GLY A 258 -13.07 -1.44 -1.53
CA GLY A 258 -12.68 -0.98 -0.21
C GLY A 258 -13.83 -0.27 0.51
N TYR A 259 -13.51 0.81 1.21
CA TYR A 259 -14.48 1.59 1.99
C TYR A 259 -15.10 2.75 1.20
N TYR A 260 -14.72 2.96 -0.05
CA TYR A 260 -15.14 4.13 -0.82
C TYR A 260 -16.66 4.29 -0.98
N LYS A 261 -17.39 3.17 -1.12
CA LYS A 261 -18.85 3.16 -1.30
C LYS A 261 -19.62 2.39 -0.22
N GLN A 262 -18.93 1.80 0.75
CA GLN A 262 -19.55 1.00 1.80
C GLN A 262 -18.74 1.02 3.09
N HIS A 263 -19.40 1.05 4.21
CA HIS A 263 -18.78 0.83 5.51
C HIS A 263 -18.88 -0.65 5.87
N ASN A 264 -17.76 -1.30 6.12
CA ASN A 264 -17.62 -2.66 6.65
C ASN A 264 -18.72 -3.66 6.25
N GLY A 265 -18.37 -4.68 5.52
CA GLY A 265 -19.33 -5.72 5.20
C GLY A 265 -18.70 -7.06 4.89
N PRO A 266 -19.47 -8.16 5.01
CA PRO A 266 -18.98 -9.50 4.66
C PRO A 266 -18.47 -9.61 3.23
N SER A 267 -18.97 -8.77 2.33
CA SER A 267 -18.53 -8.72 0.93
C SER A 267 -17.05 -8.33 0.74
N MET A 268 -16.46 -7.65 1.71
CA MET A 268 -15.05 -7.31 1.72
C MET A 268 -14.15 -8.48 2.17
N MET A 269 -14.72 -9.54 2.75
CA MET A 269 -13.97 -10.65 3.34
C MET A 269 -13.60 -11.69 2.29
N ALA A 270 -12.41 -12.27 2.44
CA ALA A 270 -11.92 -13.42 1.68
C ALA A 270 -11.85 -14.63 2.63
N PHE A 271 -13.00 -15.25 2.89
CA PHE A 271 -13.13 -16.33 3.89
C PHE A 271 -12.44 -17.63 3.47
N SER A 272 -12.38 -17.92 2.18
CA SER A 272 -11.72 -19.12 1.68
C SER A 272 -10.20 -18.99 1.71
N ASN A 273 -9.56 -20.11 2.04
CA ASN A 273 -8.12 -20.26 1.96
C ASN A 273 -7.64 -20.39 0.50
N GLU A 274 -8.41 -19.90 -0.46
CA GLU A 274 -8.01 -19.90 -1.85
C GLU A 274 -6.67 -19.19 -1.98
N LYS A 275 -5.66 -20.01 -1.91
CA LYS A 275 -4.28 -19.64 -2.16
C LYS A 275 -4.25 -18.89 -3.48
N LYS A 276 -3.99 -17.57 -3.43
CA LYS A 276 -3.52 -16.78 -4.57
C LYS A 276 -3.99 -17.32 -5.92
N THR A 277 -5.26 -17.32 -6.18
CA THR A 277 -5.80 -17.70 -7.46
C THR A 277 -5.73 -16.47 -8.37
N GLY A 278 -4.57 -16.18 -8.91
CA GLY A 278 -4.56 -15.56 -10.21
C GLY A 278 -5.15 -16.58 -11.18
N GLY A 279 -6.13 -16.22 -12.00
CA GLY A 279 -6.73 -17.12 -13.00
C GLY A 279 -5.73 -17.68 -14.01
N VAL A 280 -4.57 -17.05 -14.10
CA VAL A 280 -3.37 -17.55 -14.80
C VAL A 280 -2.84 -18.86 -14.21
N SER A 281 -3.20 -19.23 -12.96
CA SER A 281 -2.74 -20.50 -12.41
C SER A 281 -3.28 -21.72 -13.18
N GLY A 282 -4.48 -21.67 -13.75
CA GLY A 282 -5.04 -22.72 -14.60
C GLY A 282 -4.35 -22.80 -15.96
N GLU A 283 -4.11 -21.68 -16.61
CA GLU A 283 -3.42 -21.61 -17.90
C GLU A 283 -1.91 -21.83 -17.77
N LEU A 284 -1.29 -21.31 -16.72
CA LEU A 284 0.12 -21.57 -16.39
C LEU A 284 0.36 -23.01 -15.98
N THR A 285 -0.58 -23.69 -15.37
CA THR A 285 -0.48 -25.14 -15.09
C THR A 285 -0.51 -25.93 -16.38
N LYS A 286 -1.32 -25.54 -17.37
CA LYS A 286 -1.27 -26.12 -18.71
C LYS A 286 0.03 -25.79 -19.47
N CYS A 287 0.60 -24.60 -19.26
CA CYS A 287 1.93 -24.28 -19.76
C CYS A 287 3.06 -25.01 -19.04
N LYS A 288 2.91 -25.40 -17.78
CA LYS A 288 3.91 -26.20 -17.05
C LYS A 288 4.15 -27.56 -17.69
N GLU A 289 3.15 -28.16 -18.27
CA GLU A 289 3.32 -29.41 -19.03
C GLU A 289 4.10 -29.23 -20.33
N LYS A 290 4.22 -28.01 -20.84
CA LYS A 290 4.95 -27.71 -22.08
C LYS A 290 6.28 -26.97 -21.86
N ILE A 291 6.47 -26.32 -20.75
CA ILE A 291 7.70 -25.60 -20.40
C ILE A 291 8.32 -26.29 -19.18
N THR A 292 9.25 -27.17 -19.44
CA THR A 292 10.14 -27.77 -18.45
C THR A 292 11.14 -26.77 -17.85
N GLY A 293 10.72 -25.56 -17.63
CA GLY A 293 11.42 -24.52 -16.92
C GLY A 293 10.49 -24.02 -15.84
N SER A 294 10.79 -24.33 -14.61
CA SER A 294 10.04 -23.98 -13.42
C SER A 294 9.74 -22.49 -13.34
N LEU A 295 8.58 -22.08 -13.85
CA LEU A 295 7.91 -20.94 -13.26
C LEU A 295 7.28 -21.41 -11.96
N MET A 296 8.09 -21.83 -11.04
CA MET A 296 7.65 -21.95 -9.67
C MET A 296 7.41 -20.54 -9.19
N LEU A 297 6.14 -20.16 -9.13
CA LEU A 297 5.67 -19.14 -8.23
C LEU A 297 5.90 -19.70 -6.82
N TYR A 298 7.16 -19.66 -6.41
CA TYR A 298 7.45 -19.80 -5.01
C TYR A 298 6.62 -18.73 -4.32
N PRO A 299 5.88 -19.08 -3.27
CA PRO A 299 5.67 -18.10 -2.23
C PRO A 299 7.07 -17.60 -1.94
N VAL A 300 7.35 -16.36 -2.27
CA VAL A 300 8.60 -15.71 -1.91
C VAL A 300 8.75 -16.01 -0.45
N SER A 301 9.68 -16.88 -0.10
CA SER A 301 9.94 -17.18 1.29
C SER A 301 10.19 -15.82 1.91
N TYR A 302 9.43 -15.48 2.92
CA TYR A 302 9.43 -14.16 3.59
C TYR A 302 10.82 -13.72 4.06
N THR A 303 11.81 -14.55 3.85
CA THR A 303 13.21 -14.37 4.24
C THR A 303 14.02 -13.52 3.28
N HIS A 304 13.61 -13.27 2.04
CA HIS A 304 14.51 -12.65 1.04
C HIS A 304 14.06 -11.29 0.52
N LEU A 305 12.79 -10.98 0.59
CA LEU A 305 12.32 -9.60 0.46
C LEU A 305 11.98 -9.08 1.84
N ARG A 306 12.99 -9.05 2.66
CA ARG A 306 12.89 -8.35 3.93
C ARG A 306 12.53 -6.93 3.61
N ALA A 307 11.47 -6.49 4.24
CA ALA A 307 11.08 -5.10 4.36
C ALA A 307 12.17 -4.26 5.04
N HIS A 308 13.37 -4.39 4.56
CA HIS A 308 14.57 -3.89 5.19
C HIS A 308 14.97 -2.54 4.68
N GLU A 309 14.19 -2.04 3.78
CA GLU A 309 14.47 -0.79 3.13
C GLU A 309 13.66 0.36 3.72
N THR A 310 13.14 0.17 4.92
CA THR A 310 12.56 1.25 5.70
C THR A 310 13.61 1.81 6.65
N ALA A 311 13.52 3.09 6.97
CA ALA A 311 14.40 3.77 7.90
C ALA A 311 14.55 3.06 9.28
N ALA A 312 13.61 2.18 9.62
CA ALA A 312 13.66 1.39 10.85
C ALA A 312 14.81 0.36 10.91
N ASN A 313 15.44 0.08 9.80
CA ASN A 313 16.58 -0.84 9.71
C ASN A 313 17.92 -0.10 9.53
N LEU A 314 17.92 1.23 9.70
CA LEU A 314 19.11 2.07 9.71
C LEU A 314 19.90 1.98 11.03
#